data_22d5d1b770334a0ee7452804032a1cdc
#
_entry.id   22d5d1b770334a0ee7452804032a1cdc
#
_cell.length_a   1.000
_cell.length_b   1.000
_cell.length_c   1.000
_cell.angle_alpha   90.00
_cell.angle_beta   90.00
_cell.angle_gamma   90.00
#
_symmetry.space_group_name_H-M   'P 1'
#
loop_
_entity.id
_entity.type
_entity.pdbx_description
1 polymer ?
#
loop_
_entity_poly.entity_id
_entity_poly.type
_entity_poly.pdbx_seq_one_letter_code
_entity_poly.pdbx_strand_id
1 'polypeptide(L)'
;MLAGGIIASKWFVKMEGTMNEQSIALKLDDVEFRRRRRVILTKVNLEVKKGEKWVLFGPNGIGKSTLVQMMSTRGFPSEGTVDILGNRLGKVNVFSYRNRIGLSSAELGRAFPPQEDPLDAIVTALTATTGRWRDTYTDEDYAKARSLMREFGIEYLEGKMMFKLSEGERTRVLICRALMADPDLLILDEPTTGLDLGGREIALRALSRVGAEQSDRAVILVTHRLEEIPQGFDHVAIMGRITGNEADAYADNVAGNDPAPGTIVYTGDLGHGFTSERLSQVFGLDLKVTHANGRWNAYAV
;
A
#
# COMPACT_ATOMS: atom_id res chain seq x y z
N MET A 1 45.29 4.87 -32.26
CA MET A 1 44.65 4.11 -31.16
C MET A 1 44.05 5.06 -30.12
N LEU A 2 42.95 5.77 -30.39
CA LEU A 2 42.30 6.67 -29.42
C LEU A 2 40.80 6.89 -29.79
N ALA A 3 40.08 5.85 -30.17
CA ALA A 3 38.62 5.95 -30.45
C ALA A 3 37.75 4.91 -29.72
N GLY A 4 38.35 4.04 -28.88
CA GLY A 4 37.63 2.96 -28.19
C GLY A 4 37.14 3.27 -26.80
N GLY A 5 37.60 4.32 -26.12
CA GLY A 5 37.32 4.57 -24.69
C GLY A 5 36.06 5.36 -24.41
N ILE A 6 35.52 6.12 -25.36
CA ILE A 6 34.39 7.02 -25.12
C ILE A 6 33.02 6.32 -25.36
N ILE A 7 33.01 5.27 -26.17
CA ILE A 7 31.78 4.52 -26.48
C ILE A 7 31.45 3.57 -25.33
N ALA A 8 32.43 2.96 -24.66
CA ALA A 8 32.22 2.06 -23.53
C ALA A 8 31.65 2.78 -22.30
N SER A 9 32.08 4.02 -22.01
CA SER A 9 31.56 4.79 -20.87
C SER A 9 30.10 5.24 -21.05
N LYS A 10 29.68 5.58 -22.28
CA LYS A 10 28.27 5.93 -22.55
C LYS A 10 27.35 4.73 -22.52
N TRP A 11 27.84 3.53 -22.85
CA TRP A 11 27.04 2.31 -22.73
C TRP A 11 26.91 1.84 -21.26
N PHE A 12 27.98 2.00 -20.47
CA PHE A 12 27.97 1.65 -19.05
C PHE A 12 27.01 2.56 -18.25
N VAL A 13 27.06 3.87 -18.47
CA VAL A 13 26.15 4.82 -17.82
C VAL A 13 24.70 4.60 -18.25
N LYS A 14 24.45 4.18 -19.50
CA LYS A 14 23.09 3.85 -19.98
C LYS A 14 22.59 2.52 -19.44
N MET A 15 23.49 1.55 -19.18
CA MET A 15 23.12 0.27 -18.55
C MET A 15 22.87 0.43 -17.04
N GLU A 16 23.64 1.25 -16.32
CA GLU A 16 23.39 1.52 -14.91
C GLU A 16 22.06 2.29 -14.70
N GLY A 17 21.72 3.25 -15.55
CA GLY A 17 20.43 3.94 -15.53
C GLY A 17 19.25 2.99 -15.79
N THR A 18 19.37 2.10 -16.78
CA THR A 18 18.31 1.12 -17.11
C THR A 18 18.20 -0.01 -16.08
N MET A 19 19.30 -0.45 -15.48
CA MET A 19 19.27 -1.48 -14.43
C MET A 19 18.66 -0.92 -13.13
N ASN A 20 18.89 0.34 -12.81
CA ASN A 20 18.35 0.95 -11.60
C ASN A 20 16.84 1.25 -11.72
N GLU A 21 16.34 1.69 -12.89
CA GLU A 21 14.91 1.91 -13.14
C GLU A 21 14.08 0.61 -13.14
N GLN A 22 14.64 -0.52 -13.61
CA GLN A 22 13.97 -1.83 -13.57
C GLN A 22 13.82 -2.41 -12.17
N SER A 23 14.55 -1.92 -11.18
CA SER A 23 14.46 -2.37 -9.78
C SER A 23 13.39 -1.65 -8.98
N ILE A 24 12.83 -0.53 -9.48
CA ILE A 24 11.83 0.27 -8.77
C ILE A 24 10.43 -0.30 -9.01
N ALA A 25 9.71 -0.61 -7.91
CA ALA A 25 8.32 -1.04 -7.95
C ALA A 25 7.35 0.14 -7.89
N LEU A 26 7.68 1.17 -7.10
CA LEU A 26 6.88 2.38 -6.96
C LEU A 26 7.80 3.58 -6.75
N LYS A 27 7.51 4.68 -7.45
CA LYS A 27 8.13 5.99 -7.19
C LYS A 27 7.08 7.09 -7.17
N LEU A 28 7.07 7.84 -6.10
CA LEU A 28 6.35 9.11 -5.93
C LEU A 28 7.39 10.22 -5.97
N ASP A 29 7.23 11.20 -6.83
CA ASP A 29 8.17 12.29 -7.03
C ASP A 29 7.42 13.62 -6.98
N ASP A 30 7.65 14.36 -5.89
CA ASP A 30 7.03 15.64 -5.54
C ASP A 30 5.50 15.64 -5.67
N VAL A 31 4.85 14.58 -5.20
CA VAL A 31 3.42 14.38 -5.38
C VAL A 31 2.62 15.33 -4.50
N GLU A 32 1.71 16.06 -5.15
CA GLU A 32 0.68 16.87 -4.52
C GLU A 32 -0.71 16.35 -4.90
N PHE A 33 -1.65 16.42 -3.94
CA PHE A 33 -3.05 16.12 -4.20
C PHE A 33 -3.95 17.21 -3.62
N ARG A 34 -4.78 17.77 -4.50
CA ARG A 34 -5.80 18.77 -4.16
C ARG A 34 -7.20 18.20 -4.32
N ARG A 35 -8.04 18.46 -3.36
CA ARG A 35 -9.47 18.17 -3.48
C ARG A 35 -10.25 19.47 -3.36
N ARG A 36 -10.89 19.89 -4.48
CA ARG A 36 -11.47 21.22 -4.62
C ARG A 36 -10.39 22.29 -4.47
N ARG A 37 -10.47 23.15 -3.43
CA ARG A 37 -9.47 24.21 -3.14
C ARG A 37 -8.49 23.83 -2.05
N ARG A 38 -8.60 22.62 -1.47
CA ARG A 38 -7.79 22.18 -0.34
C ARG A 38 -6.66 21.28 -0.80
N VAL A 39 -5.43 21.60 -0.41
CA VAL A 39 -4.28 20.71 -0.54
C VAL A 39 -4.36 19.66 0.58
N ILE A 40 -4.45 18.39 0.22
CA ILE A 40 -4.50 17.26 1.14
C ILE A 40 -3.09 16.72 1.38
N LEU A 41 -2.31 16.59 0.32
CA LEU A 41 -0.93 16.09 0.32
C LEU A 41 -0.05 17.06 -0.45
N THR A 42 1.18 17.22 -0.02
CA THR A 42 2.18 18.04 -0.70
C THR A 42 3.58 17.46 -0.52
N LYS A 43 4.46 17.67 -1.51
CA LYS A 43 5.87 17.28 -1.50
C LYS A 43 6.08 15.82 -1.07
N VAL A 44 5.19 14.91 -1.49
CA VAL A 44 5.30 13.49 -1.12
C VAL A 44 6.31 12.82 -2.03
N ASN A 45 7.38 12.33 -1.44
CA ASN A 45 8.47 11.60 -2.10
C ASN A 45 8.62 10.22 -1.46
N LEU A 46 8.60 9.15 -2.27
CA LEU A 46 8.80 7.78 -1.82
C LEU A 46 9.32 6.94 -2.98
N GLU A 47 10.33 6.15 -2.73
CA GLU A 47 10.83 5.14 -3.66
C GLU A 47 10.80 3.77 -2.97
N VAL A 48 10.12 2.80 -3.59
CA VAL A 48 10.02 1.41 -3.14
C VAL A 48 10.62 0.53 -4.23
N LYS A 49 11.62 -0.26 -3.87
CA LYS A 49 12.26 -1.21 -4.79
C LYS A 49 11.53 -2.56 -4.78
N LYS A 50 11.75 -3.34 -5.83
CA LYS A 50 11.29 -4.72 -5.87
C LYS A 50 11.84 -5.50 -4.68
N GLY A 51 11.01 -6.36 -4.11
CA GLY A 51 11.36 -7.17 -2.95
C GLY A 51 11.29 -6.46 -1.60
N GLU A 52 11.24 -5.12 -1.56
CA GLU A 52 11.15 -4.38 -0.29
C GLU A 52 9.77 -4.49 0.37
N LYS A 53 9.75 -4.47 1.70
CA LYS A 53 8.55 -4.57 2.53
C LYS A 53 8.41 -3.30 3.36
N TRP A 54 7.50 -2.44 2.94
CA TRP A 54 7.31 -1.11 3.50
C TRP A 54 6.06 -1.01 4.37
N VAL A 55 6.15 -0.23 5.43
CA VAL A 55 5.01 0.25 6.21
C VAL A 55 4.78 1.72 5.91
N LEU A 56 3.61 2.08 5.39
CA LEU A 56 3.16 3.47 5.30
C LEU A 56 2.34 3.77 6.56
N PHE A 57 2.96 4.50 7.48
CA PHE A 57 2.44 4.74 8.83
C PHE A 57 2.05 6.21 9.04
N GLY A 58 1.03 6.48 9.83
CA GLY A 58 0.67 7.86 10.21
C GLY A 58 -0.76 7.99 10.72
N PRO A 59 -1.12 9.17 11.26
CA PRO A 59 -2.43 9.42 11.86
C PRO A 59 -3.57 9.26 10.85
N ASN A 60 -4.79 9.08 11.39
CA ASN A 60 -5.99 9.09 10.56
C ASN A 60 -6.20 10.49 9.94
N GLY A 61 -6.70 10.51 8.70
CA GLY A 61 -6.96 11.76 7.97
C GLY A 61 -5.70 12.49 7.47
N ILE A 62 -4.51 11.87 7.52
CA ILE A 62 -3.26 12.47 7.01
C ILE A 62 -3.14 12.37 5.48
N GLY A 63 -3.93 11.52 4.81
CA GLY A 63 -3.89 11.32 3.36
C GLY A 63 -3.40 9.95 2.92
N LYS A 64 -3.22 8.95 3.82
CA LYS A 64 -2.77 7.59 3.47
C LYS A 64 -3.63 6.96 2.36
N SER A 65 -4.96 6.95 2.54
CA SER A 65 -5.87 6.36 1.53
C SER A 65 -5.85 7.11 0.20
N THR A 66 -5.53 8.41 0.20
CA THR A 66 -5.32 9.17 -1.03
C THR A 66 -4.07 8.69 -1.78
N LEU A 67 -2.98 8.41 -1.07
CA LEU A 67 -1.79 7.79 -1.66
C LEU A 67 -2.10 6.40 -2.18
N VAL A 68 -2.84 5.57 -1.41
CA VAL A 68 -3.26 4.23 -1.83
C VAL A 68 -4.01 4.27 -3.17
N GLN A 69 -4.93 5.23 -3.36
CA GLN A 69 -5.65 5.39 -4.63
C GLN A 69 -4.68 5.64 -5.80
N MET A 70 -3.69 6.51 -5.64
CA MET A 70 -2.70 6.78 -6.68
C MET A 70 -1.78 5.58 -6.93
N MET A 71 -1.22 4.98 -5.88
CA MET A 71 -0.36 3.81 -5.97
C MET A 71 -1.05 2.57 -6.56
N SER A 72 -2.38 2.49 -6.45
CA SER A 72 -3.20 1.41 -7.02
C SER A 72 -3.86 1.77 -8.35
N THR A 73 -3.43 2.84 -9.01
CA THR A 73 -3.96 3.32 -10.31
C THR A 73 -5.43 3.73 -10.30
N ARG A 74 -5.99 4.10 -9.14
CA ARG A 74 -7.40 4.49 -8.95
C ARG A 74 -7.60 5.98 -8.77
N GLY A 75 -6.54 6.74 -8.65
CA GLY A 75 -6.50 8.20 -8.53
C GLY A 75 -5.28 8.76 -9.24
N PHE A 76 -5.27 10.07 -9.46
CA PHE A 76 -4.16 10.78 -10.11
C PHE A 76 -3.66 11.88 -9.18
N PRO A 77 -2.36 12.21 -9.19
CA PRO A 77 -1.84 13.36 -8.50
C PRO A 77 -2.35 14.65 -9.17
N SER A 78 -2.45 15.73 -8.40
CA SER A 78 -2.72 17.06 -8.93
C SER A 78 -1.45 17.68 -9.53
N GLU A 79 -0.31 17.44 -8.90
CA GLU A 79 1.04 17.80 -9.34
C GLU A 79 2.03 16.70 -8.97
N GLY A 80 3.23 16.71 -9.54
CA GLY A 80 4.22 15.67 -9.36
C GLY A 80 3.96 14.43 -10.24
N THR A 81 4.68 13.35 -9.97
CA THR A 81 4.58 12.13 -10.77
C THR A 81 4.51 10.87 -9.93
N VAL A 82 3.82 9.86 -10.45
CA VAL A 82 3.70 8.51 -9.87
C VAL A 82 4.10 7.50 -10.92
N ASP A 83 5.16 6.75 -10.66
CA ASP A 83 5.62 5.65 -11.51
C ASP A 83 5.39 4.33 -10.79
N ILE A 84 4.73 3.38 -11.44
CA ILE A 84 4.34 2.09 -10.87
C ILE A 84 4.78 0.98 -11.83
N LEU A 85 5.66 0.08 -11.35
CA LEU A 85 6.21 -1.03 -12.14
C LEU A 85 6.79 -0.56 -13.48
N GLY A 86 7.48 0.60 -13.48
CA GLY A 86 8.06 1.23 -14.65
C GLY A 86 7.07 1.98 -15.55
N ASN A 87 5.80 2.11 -15.15
CA ASN A 87 4.77 2.80 -15.92
C ASN A 87 4.37 4.11 -15.25
N ARG A 88 4.50 5.23 -15.95
CA ARG A 88 4.06 6.54 -15.46
C ARG A 88 2.53 6.65 -15.51
N LEU A 89 1.94 6.88 -14.34
CA LEU A 89 0.49 7.06 -14.19
C LEU A 89 0.01 8.25 -15.05
N GLY A 90 -1.05 8.01 -15.84
CA GLY A 90 -1.58 9.00 -16.79
C GLY A 90 -0.88 9.04 -18.17
N LYS A 91 0.20 8.28 -18.38
CA LYS A 91 0.89 8.15 -19.69
C LYS A 91 0.69 6.79 -20.35
N VAL A 92 0.35 5.77 -19.58
CA VAL A 92 0.14 4.40 -20.03
C VAL A 92 -1.27 3.94 -19.66
N ASN A 93 -1.88 3.08 -20.48
CA ASN A 93 -3.17 2.50 -20.16
C ASN A 93 -3.03 1.61 -18.89
N VAL A 94 -3.66 2.02 -17.80
CA VAL A 94 -3.57 1.33 -16.51
C VAL A 94 -4.08 -0.11 -16.53
N PHE A 95 -5.02 -0.44 -17.42
CA PHE A 95 -5.56 -1.80 -17.55
C PHE A 95 -4.53 -2.81 -18.08
N SER A 96 -3.45 -2.35 -18.73
CA SER A 96 -2.39 -3.23 -19.24
C SER A 96 -1.49 -3.80 -18.13
N TYR A 97 -1.49 -3.22 -16.93
CA TYR A 97 -0.62 -3.65 -15.81
C TYR A 97 -1.30 -3.67 -14.44
N ARG A 98 -2.57 -3.27 -14.35
CA ARG A 98 -3.31 -3.22 -13.08
C ARG A 98 -3.45 -4.58 -12.39
N ASN A 99 -3.50 -5.67 -13.14
CA ASN A 99 -3.54 -7.03 -12.59
C ASN A 99 -2.22 -7.44 -11.89
N ARG A 100 -1.12 -6.72 -12.14
CA ARG A 100 0.17 -6.87 -11.44
C ARG A 100 0.21 -6.11 -10.11
N ILE A 101 -0.87 -5.40 -9.76
CA ILE A 101 -1.02 -4.64 -8.52
C ILE A 101 -2.11 -5.29 -7.68
N GLY A 102 -1.73 -5.94 -6.59
CA GLY A 102 -2.67 -6.46 -5.60
C GLY A 102 -3.12 -5.33 -4.66
N LEU A 103 -4.41 -5.15 -4.50
CA LEU A 103 -4.98 -4.17 -3.58
C LEU A 103 -5.99 -4.82 -2.65
N SER A 104 -5.79 -4.64 -1.33
CA SER A 104 -6.80 -4.85 -0.30
C SER A 104 -7.13 -3.51 0.34
N SER A 105 -8.37 -3.03 0.21
CA SER A 105 -8.86 -1.82 0.88
C SER A 105 -10.36 -1.88 1.08
N ALA A 106 -10.86 -1.21 2.13
CA ALA A 106 -12.30 -1.12 2.38
C ALA A 106 -13.05 -0.42 1.23
N GLU A 107 -12.42 0.53 0.55
CA GLU A 107 -13.00 1.21 -0.61
C GLU A 107 -13.21 0.24 -1.79
N LEU A 108 -12.21 -0.59 -2.09
CA LEU A 108 -12.33 -1.64 -3.10
C LEU A 108 -13.46 -2.61 -2.74
N GLY A 109 -13.58 -2.98 -1.46
CA GLY A 109 -14.64 -3.88 -0.99
C GLY A 109 -16.04 -3.37 -1.24
N ARG A 110 -16.24 -2.04 -1.20
CA ARG A 110 -17.53 -1.41 -1.51
C ARG A 110 -17.88 -1.37 -3.00
N ALA A 111 -16.91 -1.58 -3.88
CA ALA A 111 -17.10 -1.58 -5.33
C ALA A 111 -17.64 -2.91 -5.87
N PHE A 112 -17.66 -3.97 -5.06
CA PHE A 112 -18.20 -5.27 -5.49
C PHE A 112 -19.74 -5.28 -5.47
N PRO A 113 -20.38 -6.03 -6.40
CA PRO A 113 -21.79 -6.30 -6.33
C PRO A 113 -22.16 -6.95 -4.98
N PRO A 114 -23.23 -6.50 -4.31
CA PRO A 114 -23.57 -7.05 -2.99
C PRO A 114 -23.82 -8.56 -2.97
N GLN A 115 -24.33 -9.12 -4.08
CA GLN A 115 -24.65 -10.54 -4.22
C GLN A 115 -23.47 -11.40 -4.69
N GLU A 116 -22.30 -10.79 -4.99
CA GLU A 116 -21.13 -11.55 -5.44
C GLU A 116 -20.74 -12.63 -4.42
N ASP A 117 -20.33 -13.81 -4.93
CA ASP A 117 -19.74 -14.83 -4.09
C ASP A 117 -18.31 -14.41 -3.71
N PRO A 118 -17.87 -14.58 -2.45
CA PRO A 118 -16.49 -14.33 -2.05
C PRO A 118 -15.44 -15.04 -2.90
N LEU A 119 -15.70 -16.27 -3.34
CA LEU A 119 -14.80 -17.02 -4.20
C LEU A 119 -14.69 -16.36 -5.59
N ASP A 120 -15.83 -15.96 -6.17
CA ASP A 120 -15.86 -15.21 -7.42
C ASP A 120 -15.16 -13.85 -7.28
N ALA A 121 -15.39 -13.13 -6.18
CA ALA A 121 -14.71 -11.87 -5.90
C ALA A 121 -13.17 -12.03 -5.88
N ILE A 122 -12.65 -13.15 -5.37
CA ILE A 122 -11.20 -13.42 -5.33
C ILE A 122 -10.64 -13.63 -6.75
N VAL A 123 -11.26 -14.48 -7.57
CA VAL A 123 -10.73 -14.78 -8.92
C VAL A 123 -10.78 -13.59 -9.86
N THR A 124 -11.67 -12.60 -9.64
CA THR A 124 -11.72 -11.36 -10.44
C THR A 124 -10.44 -10.52 -10.38
N ALA A 125 -9.50 -10.83 -9.49
CA ALA A 125 -8.19 -10.20 -9.46
C ALA A 125 -7.40 -10.45 -10.75
N LEU A 126 -7.56 -11.61 -11.36
CA LEU A 126 -6.86 -12.01 -12.59
C LEU A 126 -7.17 -11.08 -13.77
N THR A 127 -8.39 -10.55 -13.83
CA THR A 127 -8.84 -9.59 -14.84
C THR A 127 -8.89 -8.13 -14.32
N ALA A 128 -8.49 -7.92 -13.06
CA ALA A 128 -8.53 -6.61 -12.37
C ALA A 128 -9.93 -5.96 -12.35
N THR A 129 -11.01 -6.76 -12.43
CA THR A 129 -12.42 -6.31 -12.36
C THR A 129 -12.99 -6.39 -10.95
N THR A 130 -14.10 -5.72 -10.70
CA THR A 130 -14.85 -5.76 -9.42
C THR A 130 -16.20 -6.42 -9.64
N GLY A 131 -16.19 -7.73 -9.86
CA GLY A 131 -17.37 -8.55 -10.11
C GLY A 131 -17.16 -9.46 -11.30
N ARG A 132 -17.76 -10.64 -11.24
CA ARG A 132 -17.74 -11.63 -12.33
C ARG A 132 -18.79 -11.27 -13.37
N TRP A 133 -18.39 -10.54 -14.39
CA TRP A 133 -19.33 -10.10 -15.45
C TRP A 133 -19.46 -11.13 -16.58
N ARG A 134 -18.47 -11.21 -17.47
CA ARG A 134 -18.41 -12.11 -18.62
C ARG A 134 -17.13 -12.92 -18.66
N ASP A 135 -16.26 -12.70 -17.67
CA ASP A 135 -14.98 -13.38 -17.58
C ASP A 135 -15.20 -14.85 -17.20
N THR A 136 -14.40 -15.71 -17.79
CA THR A 136 -14.36 -17.14 -17.48
C THR A 136 -13.04 -17.44 -16.79
N TYR A 137 -13.10 -18.20 -15.71
CA TYR A 137 -11.94 -18.63 -14.93
C TYR A 137 -11.85 -20.14 -14.95
N THR A 138 -10.64 -20.68 -14.84
CA THR A 138 -10.39 -22.12 -14.89
C THR A 138 -10.63 -22.79 -13.52
N ASP A 139 -10.71 -24.12 -13.51
CA ASP A 139 -10.80 -24.89 -12.27
C ASP A 139 -9.55 -24.71 -11.41
N GLU A 140 -8.37 -24.50 -12.04
CA GLU A 140 -7.10 -24.17 -11.35
C GLU A 140 -7.17 -22.81 -10.66
N ASP A 141 -7.78 -21.80 -11.28
CA ASP A 141 -7.98 -20.49 -10.68
C ASP A 141 -8.85 -20.60 -9.42
N TYR A 142 -9.94 -21.33 -9.51
CA TYR A 142 -10.80 -21.58 -8.35
C TYR A 142 -10.12 -22.41 -7.26
N ALA A 143 -9.29 -23.39 -7.63
CA ALA A 143 -8.52 -24.19 -6.68
C ALA A 143 -7.50 -23.30 -5.92
N LYS A 144 -6.83 -22.38 -6.62
CA LYS A 144 -5.93 -21.39 -6.02
C LYS A 144 -6.68 -20.46 -5.07
N ALA A 145 -7.84 -19.94 -5.49
CA ALA A 145 -8.67 -19.07 -4.65
C ALA A 145 -9.12 -19.78 -3.36
N ARG A 146 -9.56 -21.05 -3.43
CA ARG A 146 -9.89 -21.85 -2.25
C ARG A 146 -8.68 -22.11 -1.35
N SER A 147 -7.49 -22.28 -1.92
CA SER A 147 -6.26 -22.43 -1.13
C SER A 147 -5.97 -21.16 -0.31
N LEU A 148 -6.10 -19.98 -0.93
CA LEU A 148 -5.98 -18.70 -0.22
C LEU A 148 -7.06 -18.56 0.87
N MET A 149 -8.31 -18.91 0.58
CA MET A 149 -9.37 -18.86 1.58
C MET A 149 -9.08 -19.76 2.79
N ARG A 150 -8.51 -20.96 2.58
CA ARG A 150 -8.05 -21.86 3.68
C ARG A 150 -6.95 -21.22 4.50
N GLU A 151 -5.95 -20.62 3.85
CA GLU A 151 -4.82 -19.98 4.53
C GLU A 151 -5.29 -18.84 5.46
N PHE A 152 -6.29 -18.08 5.02
CA PHE A 152 -6.88 -16.98 5.80
C PHE A 152 -8.07 -17.41 6.67
N GLY A 153 -8.38 -18.71 6.76
CA GLY A 153 -9.41 -19.28 7.65
C GLY A 153 -10.83 -18.83 7.28
N ILE A 154 -11.12 -18.69 5.98
CA ILE A 154 -12.43 -18.20 5.47
C ILE A 154 -13.05 -19.11 4.41
N GLU A 155 -12.64 -20.38 4.31
CA GLU A 155 -13.18 -21.34 3.34
C GLU A 155 -14.70 -21.51 3.49
N TYR A 156 -15.23 -21.37 4.71
CA TYR A 156 -16.65 -21.45 5.03
C TYR A 156 -17.50 -20.30 4.42
N LEU A 157 -16.87 -19.34 3.76
CA LEU A 157 -17.54 -18.23 3.09
C LEU A 157 -17.93 -18.53 1.65
N GLU A 158 -17.42 -19.60 1.04
CA GLU A 158 -17.83 -20.04 -0.30
C GLU A 158 -19.34 -20.27 -0.36
N GLY A 159 -20.01 -19.75 -1.38
CA GLY A 159 -21.47 -19.81 -1.54
C GLY A 159 -22.24 -18.76 -0.72
N LYS A 160 -21.57 -17.91 0.06
CA LYS A 160 -22.20 -16.75 0.70
C LYS A 160 -22.24 -15.56 -0.25
N MET A 161 -22.79 -14.46 0.21
CA MET A 161 -22.84 -13.19 -0.54
C MET A 161 -22.04 -12.13 0.18
N MET A 162 -21.30 -11.29 -0.55
CA MET A 162 -20.43 -10.24 -0.01
C MET A 162 -21.15 -9.32 1.00
N PHE A 163 -22.44 -8.99 0.78
CA PHE A 163 -23.17 -8.12 1.71
C PHE A 163 -23.50 -8.78 3.06
N LYS A 164 -23.46 -10.12 3.15
CA LYS A 164 -23.73 -10.87 4.40
C LYS A 164 -22.48 -11.05 5.26
N LEU A 165 -21.31 -10.68 4.74
CA LEU A 165 -20.05 -10.84 5.45
C LEU A 165 -19.90 -9.75 6.52
N SER A 166 -19.36 -10.11 7.67
CA SER A 166 -18.81 -9.15 8.62
C SER A 166 -17.66 -8.36 7.97
N GLU A 167 -17.31 -7.23 8.54
CA GLU A 167 -16.19 -6.40 8.05
C GLU A 167 -14.89 -7.20 8.02
N GLY A 168 -14.61 -7.95 9.09
CA GLY A 168 -13.41 -8.79 9.17
C GLY A 168 -13.39 -9.95 8.16
N GLU A 169 -14.54 -10.60 7.88
CA GLU A 169 -14.63 -11.61 6.83
C GLU A 169 -14.37 -10.99 5.46
N ARG A 170 -14.99 -9.84 5.18
CA ARG A 170 -14.77 -9.09 3.93
C ARG A 170 -13.34 -8.67 3.75
N THR A 171 -12.69 -8.17 4.80
CA THR A 171 -11.27 -7.80 4.78
C THR A 171 -10.39 -8.98 4.39
N ARG A 172 -10.60 -10.16 4.97
CA ARG A 172 -9.83 -11.38 4.61
C ARG A 172 -10.08 -11.83 3.17
N VAL A 173 -11.30 -11.73 2.66
CA VAL A 173 -11.60 -11.98 1.24
C VAL A 173 -10.80 -11.02 0.34
N LEU A 174 -10.73 -9.74 0.69
CA LEU A 174 -9.96 -8.74 -0.08
C LEU A 174 -8.46 -8.98 -0.04
N ILE A 175 -7.92 -9.49 1.07
CA ILE A 175 -6.50 -9.90 1.15
C ILE A 175 -6.26 -11.11 0.23
N CYS A 176 -7.10 -12.14 0.28
CA CYS A 176 -7.00 -13.28 -0.64
C CYS A 176 -7.05 -12.83 -2.09
N ARG A 177 -7.98 -11.91 -2.41
CA ARG A 177 -8.08 -11.31 -3.74
C ARG A 177 -6.80 -10.57 -4.14
N ALA A 178 -6.22 -9.79 -3.24
CA ALA A 178 -5.00 -9.05 -3.53
C ALA A 178 -3.81 -9.95 -3.86
N LEU A 179 -3.77 -11.17 -3.31
CA LEU A 179 -2.74 -12.18 -3.54
C LEU A 179 -3.02 -13.08 -4.76
N MET A 180 -4.26 -13.13 -5.24
CA MET A 180 -4.71 -14.10 -6.26
C MET A 180 -3.92 -14.05 -7.56
N ALA A 181 -3.58 -12.84 -8.04
CA ALA A 181 -2.89 -12.64 -9.32
C ALA A 181 -1.35 -12.69 -9.22
N ASP A 182 -0.77 -13.11 -8.10
CA ASP A 182 0.68 -13.04 -7.82
C ASP A 182 1.28 -11.68 -8.19
N PRO A 183 0.82 -10.61 -7.54
CA PRO A 183 1.18 -9.26 -7.93
C PRO A 183 2.67 -8.95 -7.70
N ASP A 184 3.25 -8.09 -8.54
CA ASP A 184 4.59 -7.54 -8.34
C ASP A 184 4.61 -6.45 -7.26
N LEU A 185 3.48 -5.74 -7.09
CA LEU A 185 3.26 -4.74 -6.04
C LEU A 185 1.99 -5.09 -5.27
N LEU A 186 2.12 -5.36 -3.98
CA LEU A 186 1.00 -5.65 -3.08
C LEU A 186 0.76 -4.46 -2.15
N ILE A 187 -0.45 -3.92 -2.13
CA ILE A 187 -0.87 -2.81 -1.27
C ILE A 187 -1.98 -3.28 -0.35
N LEU A 188 -1.76 -3.18 0.95
CA LEU A 188 -2.68 -3.61 2.00
C LEU A 188 -3.06 -2.39 2.84
N ASP A 189 -4.25 -1.82 2.59
CA ASP A 189 -4.75 -0.64 3.28
C ASP A 189 -5.57 -1.05 4.49
N GLU A 190 -4.99 -0.89 5.68
CA GLU A 190 -5.57 -1.25 7.00
C GLU A 190 -6.15 -2.69 7.04
N PRO A 191 -5.34 -3.73 6.72
CA PRO A 191 -5.81 -5.09 6.45
C PRO A 191 -6.30 -5.84 7.71
N THR A 192 -6.28 -5.22 8.87
CA THR A 192 -6.72 -5.80 10.14
C THR A 192 -7.93 -5.08 10.72
N THR A 193 -8.41 -4.03 10.05
CA THR A 193 -9.61 -3.30 10.47
C THR A 193 -10.84 -4.20 10.46
N GLY A 194 -11.63 -4.14 11.54
CA GLY A 194 -12.85 -4.95 11.71
C GLY A 194 -12.58 -6.41 12.13
N LEU A 195 -11.33 -6.82 12.32
CA LEU A 195 -10.96 -8.13 12.83
C LEU A 195 -11.02 -8.16 14.36
N ASP A 196 -11.55 -9.23 14.93
CA ASP A 196 -11.34 -9.57 16.33
C ASP A 196 -9.89 -10.03 16.56
N LEU A 197 -9.51 -10.26 17.80
CA LEU A 197 -8.15 -10.67 18.17
C LEU A 197 -7.72 -11.92 17.41
N GLY A 198 -8.55 -12.94 17.31
CA GLY A 198 -8.22 -14.21 16.64
C GLY A 198 -8.03 -14.02 15.14
N GLY A 199 -8.97 -13.35 14.48
CA GLY A 199 -8.90 -13.03 13.06
C GLY A 199 -7.69 -12.16 12.70
N ARG A 200 -7.37 -11.18 13.55
CA ARG A 200 -6.18 -10.34 13.40
C ARG A 200 -4.90 -11.17 13.44
N GLU A 201 -4.74 -12.04 14.43
CA GLU A 201 -3.54 -12.87 14.55
C GLU A 201 -3.39 -13.87 13.39
N ILE A 202 -4.48 -14.44 12.88
CA ILE A 202 -4.45 -15.28 11.67
C ILE A 202 -3.97 -14.44 10.48
N ALA A 203 -4.55 -13.27 10.25
CA ALA A 203 -4.17 -12.39 9.15
C ALA A 203 -2.68 -11.95 9.24
N LEU A 204 -2.22 -11.54 10.43
CA LEU A 204 -0.84 -11.13 10.65
C LEU A 204 0.16 -12.28 10.42
N ARG A 205 -0.16 -13.50 10.81
CA ARG A 205 0.67 -14.69 10.53
C ARG A 205 0.77 -14.97 9.03
N ALA A 206 -0.35 -14.89 8.29
CA ALA A 206 -0.34 -15.07 6.85
C ALA A 206 0.45 -13.95 6.15
N LEU A 207 0.28 -12.69 6.56
CA LEU A 207 1.03 -11.55 6.04
C LEU A 207 2.53 -11.61 6.39
N SER A 208 2.90 -12.16 7.56
CA SER A 208 4.30 -12.40 7.90
C SER A 208 4.96 -13.41 6.96
N ARG A 209 4.23 -14.43 6.49
CA ARG A 209 4.74 -15.36 5.47
C ARG A 209 4.98 -14.65 4.14
N VAL A 210 4.02 -13.85 3.69
CA VAL A 210 4.18 -13.00 2.49
C VAL A 210 5.38 -12.05 2.64
N GLY A 211 5.58 -11.49 3.84
CA GLY A 211 6.73 -10.64 4.16
C GLY A 211 8.06 -11.40 4.16
N ALA A 212 8.07 -12.65 4.58
CA ALA A 212 9.27 -13.49 4.66
C ALA A 212 9.64 -14.14 3.31
N GLU A 213 8.73 -14.18 2.34
CA GLU A 213 9.04 -14.72 1.01
C GLU A 213 10.13 -13.88 0.34
N GLN A 214 11.21 -14.53 -0.06
CA GLN A 214 12.26 -13.96 -0.90
C GLN A 214 11.76 -13.91 -2.34
N SER A 215 10.93 -12.94 -2.64
CA SER A 215 10.40 -12.69 -3.97
C SER A 215 10.66 -11.25 -4.38
N ASP A 216 10.63 -10.98 -5.67
CA ASP A 216 10.70 -9.61 -6.20
C ASP A 216 9.44 -8.77 -5.89
N ARG A 217 8.45 -9.35 -5.21
CA ARG A 217 7.21 -8.66 -4.84
C ARG A 217 7.50 -7.55 -3.83
N ALA A 218 7.22 -6.32 -4.20
CA ALA A 218 7.18 -5.22 -3.26
C ALA A 218 5.86 -5.25 -2.47
N VAL A 219 5.91 -4.98 -1.17
CA VAL A 219 4.72 -4.94 -0.31
C VAL A 219 4.65 -3.62 0.44
N ILE A 220 3.49 -2.98 0.40
CA ILE A 220 3.19 -1.76 1.17
C ILE A 220 2.01 -2.05 2.09
N LEU A 221 2.29 -2.11 3.39
CA LEU A 221 1.29 -2.17 4.44
C LEU A 221 0.97 -0.75 4.90
N VAL A 222 -0.28 -0.34 4.81
CA VAL A 222 -0.74 0.95 5.28
C VAL A 222 -1.49 0.75 6.59
N THR A 223 -1.02 1.39 7.66
CA THR A 223 -1.65 1.29 8.98
C THR A 223 -1.41 2.54 9.82
N HIS A 224 -2.19 2.71 10.86
CA HIS A 224 -1.98 3.69 11.93
C HIS A 224 -1.72 3.02 13.29
N ARG A 225 -1.57 1.68 13.31
CA ARG A 225 -1.38 0.86 14.50
C ARG A 225 -0.08 0.08 14.42
N LEU A 226 0.80 0.29 15.39
CA LEU A 226 2.12 -0.36 15.44
C LEU A 226 2.02 -1.87 15.67
N GLU A 227 1.07 -2.31 16.50
CA GLU A 227 0.85 -3.71 16.84
C GLU A 227 0.36 -4.57 15.67
N GLU A 228 -0.05 -3.92 14.57
CA GLU A 228 -0.54 -4.58 13.35
C GLU A 228 0.55 -4.77 12.27
N ILE A 229 1.79 -4.40 12.58
CA ILE A 229 2.92 -4.59 11.67
C ILE A 229 3.40 -6.06 11.78
N PRO A 230 3.28 -6.85 10.68
CA PRO A 230 3.74 -8.23 10.66
C PRO A 230 5.28 -8.30 10.70
N GLN A 231 5.81 -9.46 11.08
CA GLN A 231 7.23 -9.72 10.90
C GLN A 231 7.59 -9.79 9.42
N GLY A 232 8.84 -9.44 9.07
CA GLY A 232 9.34 -9.46 7.70
C GLY A 232 9.20 -8.11 6.98
N PHE A 233 8.66 -7.08 7.64
CA PHE A 233 8.73 -5.70 7.17
C PHE A 233 9.96 -5.02 7.75
N ASP A 234 10.68 -4.26 6.95
CA ASP A 234 11.96 -3.67 7.31
C ASP A 234 12.05 -2.16 7.06
N HIS A 235 11.20 -1.63 6.18
CA HIS A 235 11.15 -0.22 5.82
C HIS A 235 9.88 0.47 6.31
N VAL A 236 9.98 1.76 6.62
CA VAL A 236 8.83 2.61 6.97
C VAL A 236 8.88 3.97 6.28
N ALA A 237 7.73 4.41 5.81
CA ALA A 237 7.44 5.80 5.45
C ALA A 237 6.44 6.34 6.47
N ILE A 238 6.85 7.33 7.27
CA ILE A 238 5.99 7.95 8.28
C ILE A 238 5.41 9.23 7.70
N MET A 239 4.09 9.32 7.69
CA MET A 239 3.36 10.51 7.29
C MET A 239 3.07 11.40 8.50
N GLY A 240 3.29 12.69 8.33
CA GLY A 240 2.95 13.74 9.26
C GLY A 240 2.43 14.98 8.54
N ARG A 241 2.10 16.01 9.29
CA ARG A 241 1.75 17.30 8.70
C ARG A 241 3.00 18.12 8.46
N ILE A 242 2.98 18.95 7.41
CA ILE A 242 4.00 19.98 7.26
C ILE A 242 3.89 20.96 8.44
N THR A 243 5.02 21.51 8.87
CA THR A 243 5.12 22.41 10.04
C THR A 243 5.96 23.65 9.72
N GLY A 244 5.91 24.65 10.59
CA GLY A 244 6.71 25.90 10.45
C GLY A 244 6.34 26.70 9.21
N ASN A 245 7.29 27.43 8.66
CA ASN A 245 7.10 28.34 7.50
C ASN A 245 6.52 27.64 6.26
N GLU A 246 6.70 26.32 6.14
CA GLU A 246 6.09 25.55 5.04
C GLU A 246 4.57 25.43 5.22
N ALA A 247 4.07 25.34 6.46
CA ALA A 247 2.63 25.32 6.74
C ALA A 247 1.99 26.69 6.42
N ASP A 248 2.70 27.79 6.67
CA ASP A 248 2.23 29.15 6.41
C ASP A 248 1.95 29.39 4.92
N ALA A 249 2.72 28.75 4.04
CA ALA A 249 2.51 28.81 2.59
C ALA A 249 1.14 28.25 2.15
N TYR A 250 0.51 27.42 2.98
CA TYR A 250 -0.81 26.82 2.73
C TYR A 250 -1.92 27.42 3.60
N ALA A 251 -1.63 28.42 4.44
CA ALA A 251 -2.62 29.07 5.29
C ALA A 251 -3.75 29.71 4.49
N ASP A 252 -3.44 30.32 3.34
CA ASP A 252 -4.42 30.95 2.44
C ASP A 252 -5.31 29.96 1.69
N ASN A 253 -4.89 28.68 1.56
CA ASN A 253 -5.68 27.60 0.98
C ASN A 253 -6.66 26.99 1.99
N VAL A 254 -6.52 27.34 3.25
CA VAL A 254 -7.30 26.84 4.38
C VAL A 254 -8.39 27.88 4.70
N ALA A 255 -9.59 27.66 4.16
CA ALA A 255 -10.77 28.41 4.60
C ALA A 255 -11.01 28.07 6.09
N GLY A 256 -10.31 28.75 7.01
CA GLY A 256 -10.36 28.69 8.46
C GLY A 256 -10.58 27.28 9.06
N ASN A 257 -9.72 26.78 9.88
CA ASN A 257 -9.71 25.50 10.62
C ASN A 257 -9.36 24.21 9.88
N ASP A 258 -9.03 24.21 8.59
CA ASP A 258 -8.55 23.00 7.94
C ASP A 258 -7.09 22.70 8.37
N PRO A 259 -6.74 21.43 8.63
CA PRO A 259 -5.38 21.10 9.04
C PRO A 259 -4.37 21.24 7.89
N ALA A 260 -3.12 21.55 8.19
CA ALA A 260 -2.02 21.59 7.22
C ALA A 260 -1.93 20.29 6.39
N PRO A 261 -1.46 20.36 5.12
CA PRO A 261 -1.31 19.18 4.28
C PRO A 261 -0.44 18.09 4.90
N GLY A 262 -0.71 16.85 4.52
CA GLY A 262 0.13 15.71 4.85
C GLY A 262 1.35 15.61 3.93
N THR A 263 2.45 15.12 4.47
CA THR A 263 3.66 14.77 3.73
C THR A 263 4.33 13.54 4.36
N ILE A 264 5.37 13.00 3.73
CA ILE A 264 6.23 12.01 4.37
C ILE A 264 7.32 12.74 5.13
N VAL A 265 7.36 12.54 6.45
CA VAL A 265 8.32 13.18 7.37
C VAL A 265 9.53 12.29 7.67
N TYR A 266 9.46 11.02 7.33
CA TYR A 266 10.57 10.06 7.48
C TYR A 266 10.41 8.88 6.53
N THR A 267 11.53 8.44 5.95
CA THR A 267 11.67 7.16 5.22
C THR A 267 12.94 6.46 5.69
N GLY A 268 12.88 5.15 5.85
CA GLY A 268 14.03 4.34 6.21
C GLY A 268 13.66 3.08 6.98
N ASP A 269 14.59 2.57 7.77
CA ASP A 269 14.42 1.38 8.62
C ASP A 269 13.37 1.58 9.71
N LEU A 270 12.62 0.51 10.04
CA LEU A 270 11.58 0.54 11.07
C LEU A 270 12.13 0.96 12.45
N GLY A 271 13.28 0.41 12.84
CA GLY A 271 13.86 0.66 14.16
C GLY A 271 14.26 2.12 14.34
N HIS A 272 14.80 2.74 13.30
CA HIS A 272 15.13 4.17 13.31
C HIS A 272 13.90 5.05 13.07
N GLY A 273 12.84 4.52 12.45
CA GLY A 273 11.58 5.21 12.23
C GLY A 273 10.72 5.29 13.48
N PHE A 274 10.49 4.18 14.14
CA PHE A 274 9.58 4.08 15.29
C PHE A 274 10.28 4.42 16.61
N THR A 275 10.69 5.67 16.76
CA THR A 275 11.20 6.20 18.04
C THR A 275 10.10 6.93 18.80
N SER A 276 10.18 6.92 20.14
CA SER A 276 9.26 7.65 21.01
C SER A 276 9.19 9.13 20.64
N GLU A 277 10.34 9.78 20.42
CA GLU A 277 10.43 11.18 20.05
C GLU A 277 9.68 11.49 18.74
N ARG A 278 9.96 10.74 17.66
CA ARG A 278 9.34 10.99 16.36
C ARG A 278 7.83 10.75 16.39
N LEU A 279 7.38 9.65 17.01
CA LEU A 279 5.95 9.39 17.10
C LEU A 279 5.24 10.39 17.99
N SER A 280 5.88 10.85 19.07
CA SER A 280 5.34 11.94 19.91
C SER A 280 5.11 13.21 19.08
N GLN A 281 6.07 13.60 18.24
CA GLN A 281 5.94 14.74 17.34
C GLN A 281 4.80 14.57 16.32
N VAL A 282 4.72 13.38 15.68
CA VAL A 282 3.72 13.10 14.63
C VAL A 282 2.29 13.08 15.19
N PHE A 283 2.11 12.55 16.42
CA PHE A 283 0.79 12.42 17.04
C PHE A 283 0.44 13.55 17.99
N GLY A 284 1.40 14.42 18.34
CA GLY A 284 1.20 15.54 19.28
C GLY A 284 0.92 15.09 20.72
N LEU A 285 1.47 13.94 21.13
CA LEU A 285 1.29 13.31 22.44
C LEU A 285 2.63 12.76 22.93
N ASP A 286 2.87 12.77 24.24
CA ASP A 286 4.02 12.08 24.81
C ASP A 286 3.79 10.57 24.73
N LEU A 287 4.56 9.91 23.86
CA LEU A 287 4.44 8.49 23.58
C LEU A 287 5.72 7.73 23.96
N LYS A 288 5.53 6.57 24.53
CA LYS A 288 6.60 5.59 24.70
C LYS A 288 6.40 4.45 23.70
N VAL A 289 7.38 4.25 22.84
CA VAL A 289 7.42 3.15 21.86
C VAL A 289 8.22 1.99 22.45
N THR A 290 7.72 0.79 22.26
CA THR A 290 8.38 -0.46 22.68
C THR A 290 8.37 -1.47 21.56
N HIS A 291 9.40 -2.29 21.48
CA HIS A 291 9.50 -3.43 20.59
C HIS A 291 9.81 -4.68 21.41
N ALA A 292 8.87 -5.59 21.44
CA ALA A 292 9.00 -6.84 22.21
C ALA A 292 8.36 -8.01 21.45
N ASN A 293 9.00 -9.18 21.49
CA ASN A 293 8.55 -10.41 20.83
C ASN A 293 8.26 -10.21 19.32
N GLY A 294 9.06 -9.35 18.65
CA GLY A 294 8.88 -9.04 17.24
C GLY A 294 7.65 -8.16 16.93
N ARG A 295 7.08 -7.50 17.94
CA ARG A 295 5.92 -6.59 17.81
C ARG A 295 6.24 -5.20 18.30
N TRP A 296 5.83 -4.23 17.55
CA TRP A 296 5.86 -2.83 17.94
C TRP A 296 4.61 -2.45 18.74
N ASN A 297 4.77 -1.55 19.70
CA ASN A 297 3.66 -1.00 20.48
C ASN A 297 3.98 0.44 20.90
N ALA A 298 2.94 1.25 21.15
CA ALA A 298 3.09 2.59 21.73
C ALA A 298 1.94 2.88 22.70
N TYR A 299 2.26 3.64 23.75
CA TYR A 299 1.28 4.12 24.71
C TYR A 299 1.66 5.51 25.20
N ALA A 300 0.66 6.29 25.62
CA ALA A 300 0.88 7.60 26.21
C ALA A 300 1.51 7.48 27.61
N VAL A 301 2.41 8.41 27.96
CA VAL A 301 3.12 8.49 29.25
C VAL A 301 2.79 9.79 29.95
#